data_c26c39c7abf462352d2ecce5d69def0e
#
_entry.id   c26c39c7abf462352d2ecce5d69def0e
#
_cell.length_a   1.000
_cell.length_b   1.000
_cell.length_c   1.000
_cell.angle_alpha   90.00
_cell.angle_beta   90.00
_cell.angle_gamma   90.00
#
_symmetry.space_group_name_H-M   'P 1'
#
loop_
_entity.id
_entity.type
_entity.pdbx_description
1 polymer ?
#
loop_
_entity_poly.entity_id
_entity_poly.type
_entity_poly.pdbx_seq_one_letter_code
_entity_poly.pdbx_strand_id
1 'polypeptide(L)'
;MIAQGLGGDIVYISSKNSVFAGPNNLAYGATKADQAHQVRLLAAELGEHGIRVNGVNPDGVVRGSGIFAGGWGAQRAAVYGVPEEELGAYYAQRTLLKREVLPEHVAAAVFVLTAGELSHTTGLHIPVDAGVAAAFLR
;
A
#
# COMPACT_ATOMS: atom_id res chain seq x y z
N MET A 1 21.54 1.72 9.65
CA MET A 1 20.73 1.75 10.88
C MET A 1 21.38 0.86 11.97
N ILE A 2 21.64 -0.42 11.76
CA ILE A 2 22.26 -1.31 12.79
C ILE A 2 23.58 -0.73 13.28
N ALA A 3 24.53 -0.40 12.41
CA ALA A 3 25.84 0.14 12.79
C ALA A 3 25.78 1.48 13.56
N GLN A 4 24.67 2.21 13.46
CA GLN A 4 24.45 3.49 14.18
C GLN A 4 23.92 3.28 15.60
N GLY A 5 23.26 2.14 15.87
CA GLY A 5 22.68 1.81 17.18
C GLY A 5 21.51 2.71 17.63
N LEU A 6 20.90 3.45 16.70
CA LEU A 6 19.85 4.43 17.03
C LEU A 6 18.43 3.89 16.87
N GLY A 7 18.28 2.66 16.33
CA GLY A 7 16.98 2.14 15.94
C GLY A 7 16.40 2.87 14.73
N GLY A 8 15.07 2.91 14.61
CA GLY A 8 14.34 3.69 13.59
C GLY A 8 13.23 2.92 12.90
N ASP A 9 12.73 3.49 11.80
CA ASP A 9 11.56 3.00 11.10
C ASP A 9 11.84 2.78 9.61
N ILE A 10 11.36 1.65 9.10
CA ILE A 10 11.31 1.34 7.67
C ILE A 10 9.84 1.14 7.30
N VAL A 11 9.35 1.88 6.31
CA VAL A 11 7.98 1.74 5.84
C VAL A 11 7.96 1.38 4.36
N TYR A 12 7.35 0.24 4.04
CA TYR A 12 7.12 -0.21 2.68
C TYR A 12 5.80 0.35 2.15
N ILE A 13 5.84 0.99 0.99
CA ILE A 13 4.61 1.32 0.25
C ILE A 13 4.33 0.13 -0.67
N SER A 14 3.57 -0.82 -0.15
CA SER A 14 3.17 -2.02 -0.88
C SER A 14 1.89 -1.76 -1.70
N SER A 15 0.87 -2.56 -1.57
CA SER A 15 -0.41 -2.39 -2.27
C SER A 15 -1.47 -3.32 -1.67
N LYS A 16 -2.74 -2.99 -1.82
CA LYS A 16 -3.82 -3.96 -1.59
C LYS A 16 -3.64 -5.24 -2.44
N ASN A 17 -2.98 -5.12 -3.61
CA ASN A 17 -2.69 -6.25 -4.49
C ASN A 17 -1.66 -7.23 -3.92
N SER A 18 -1.07 -6.96 -2.77
CA SER A 18 -0.31 -7.96 -2.02
C SER A 18 -1.18 -9.10 -1.49
N VAL A 19 -2.49 -8.87 -1.36
CA VAL A 19 -3.48 -9.84 -0.87
C VAL A 19 -4.69 -10.01 -1.80
N PHE A 20 -4.97 -9.03 -2.65
CA PHE A 20 -6.11 -9.04 -3.58
C PHE A 20 -5.71 -9.64 -4.94
N ALA A 21 -6.41 -10.70 -5.33
CA ALA A 21 -6.22 -11.34 -6.64
C ALA A 21 -7.04 -10.62 -7.72
N GLY A 22 -6.48 -9.59 -8.33
CA GLY A 22 -7.08 -8.91 -9.47
C GLY A 22 -6.69 -9.53 -10.81
N PRO A 23 -7.57 -9.58 -11.81
CA PRO A 23 -7.25 -10.10 -13.15
C PRO A 23 -6.23 -9.21 -13.86
N ASN A 24 -5.47 -9.83 -14.79
CA ASN A 24 -4.46 -9.14 -15.62
C ASN A 24 -3.41 -8.36 -14.81
N ASN A 25 -3.00 -8.90 -13.66
CA ASN A 25 -2.13 -8.19 -12.72
C ASN A 25 -1.11 -9.11 -12.04
N LEU A 26 -0.78 -10.25 -12.66
CA LEU A 26 0.04 -11.29 -12.04
C LEU A 26 1.41 -10.77 -11.59
N ALA A 27 2.17 -10.16 -12.50
CA ALA A 27 3.53 -9.70 -12.19
C ALA A 27 3.53 -8.64 -11.07
N TYR A 28 2.68 -7.63 -11.18
CA TYR A 28 2.56 -6.59 -10.16
C TYR A 28 2.08 -7.16 -8.82
N GLY A 29 1.05 -8.00 -8.83
CA GLY A 29 0.54 -8.65 -7.61
C GLY A 29 1.61 -9.49 -6.92
N ALA A 30 2.38 -10.27 -7.68
CA ALA A 30 3.48 -11.08 -7.15
C ALA A 30 4.57 -10.22 -6.49
N THR A 31 5.00 -9.12 -7.14
CA THR A 31 6.01 -8.22 -6.56
C THR A 31 5.50 -7.53 -5.29
N LYS A 32 4.21 -7.18 -5.22
CA LYS A 32 3.61 -6.57 -4.04
C LYS A 32 3.40 -7.57 -2.90
N ALA A 33 3.11 -8.83 -3.21
CA ALA A 33 3.06 -9.91 -2.22
C ALA A 33 4.44 -10.20 -1.63
N ASP A 34 5.50 -10.20 -2.46
CA ASP A 34 6.88 -10.31 -2.03
C ASP A 34 7.26 -9.16 -1.07
N GLN A 35 6.98 -7.91 -1.44
CA GLN A 35 7.21 -6.74 -0.57
C GLN A 35 6.49 -6.88 0.79
N ALA A 36 5.24 -7.35 0.79
CA ALA A 36 4.50 -7.57 2.03
C ALA A 36 5.11 -8.68 2.90
N HIS A 37 5.73 -9.68 2.28
CA HIS A 37 6.46 -10.71 3.02
C HIS A 37 7.78 -10.20 3.56
N GLN A 38 8.54 -9.40 2.80
CA GLN A 38 9.79 -8.77 3.24
C GLN A 38 9.57 -7.92 4.49
N VAL A 39 8.45 -7.20 4.63
CA VAL A 39 8.12 -6.45 5.86
C VAL A 39 8.17 -7.36 7.08
N ARG A 40 7.58 -8.55 7.01
CA ARG A 40 7.56 -9.50 8.14
C ARG A 40 8.93 -10.10 8.41
N LEU A 41 9.66 -10.46 7.38
CA LEU A 41 11.03 -11.00 7.52
C LEU A 41 11.96 -9.97 8.16
N LEU A 42 11.97 -8.74 7.64
CA LEU A 42 12.81 -7.68 8.19
C LEU A 42 12.38 -7.25 9.60
N ALA A 43 11.09 -7.27 9.90
CA ALA A 43 10.61 -7.01 11.25
C ALA A 43 11.17 -8.05 12.25
N ALA A 44 11.22 -9.33 11.84
CA ALA A 44 11.78 -10.41 12.67
C ALA A 44 13.31 -10.29 12.82
N GLU A 45 14.03 -9.90 11.75
CA GLU A 45 15.48 -9.77 11.76
C GLU A 45 15.98 -8.52 12.48
N LEU A 46 15.25 -7.39 12.32
CA LEU A 46 15.73 -6.07 12.75
C LEU A 46 15.18 -5.62 14.10
N GLY A 47 14.18 -6.33 14.65
CA GLY A 47 13.53 -5.95 15.89
C GLY A 47 14.48 -5.88 17.09
N GLU A 48 15.43 -6.80 17.20
CA GLU A 48 16.44 -6.78 18.27
C GLU A 48 17.37 -5.56 18.24
N HIS A 49 17.44 -4.87 17.07
CA HIS A 49 18.20 -3.65 16.88
C HIS A 49 17.37 -2.38 17.09
N GLY A 50 16.13 -2.50 17.60
CA GLY A 50 15.22 -1.36 17.77
C GLY A 50 14.73 -0.77 16.45
N ILE A 51 14.80 -1.53 15.36
CA ILE A 51 14.32 -1.09 14.03
C ILE A 51 12.95 -1.73 13.77
N ARG A 52 11.94 -0.90 13.58
CA ARG A 52 10.59 -1.33 13.23
C ARG A 52 10.41 -1.33 11.72
N VAL A 53 9.74 -2.35 11.20
CA VAL A 53 9.48 -2.48 9.77
C VAL A 53 7.98 -2.72 9.58
N ASN A 54 7.31 -1.78 8.91
CA ASN A 54 5.88 -1.84 8.67
C ASN A 54 5.56 -1.54 7.20
N GLY A 55 4.33 -1.77 6.80
CA GLY A 55 3.87 -1.54 5.44
C GLY A 55 2.58 -0.74 5.37
N VAL A 56 2.35 -0.10 4.24
CA VAL A 56 1.09 0.52 3.87
C VAL A 56 0.59 -0.14 2.58
N ASN A 57 -0.68 -0.51 2.53
CA ASN A 57 -1.33 -1.16 1.40
C ASN A 57 -2.38 -0.25 0.76
N PRO A 58 -1.98 0.70 -0.11
CA PRO A 58 -2.94 1.55 -0.81
C PRO A 58 -3.74 0.78 -1.86
N ASP A 59 -4.97 1.23 -2.15
CA ASP A 59 -5.65 0.95 -3.42
C ASP A 59 -5.17 1.93 -4.52
N GLY A 60 -5.86 2.01 -5.64
CA GLY A 60 -5.50 2.85 -6.77
C GLY A 60 -5.46 4.34 -6.40
N VAL A 61 -4.26 4.86 -6.15
CA VAL A 61 -4.01 6.31 -6.00
C VAL A 61 -3.88 6.90 -7.40
N VAL A 62 -5.03 7.23 -8.03
CA VAL A 62 -5.05 7.65 -9.43
C VAL A 62 -4.54 9.08 -9.57
N ARG A 63 -5.10 10.02 -8.80
CA ARG A 63 -4.70 11.42 -8.82
C ARG A 63 -3.43 11.65 -8.01
N GLY A 64 -2.51 12.42 -8.55
CA GLY A 64 -1.27 12.83 -7.88
C GLY A 64 -0.20 11.73 -7.79
N SER A 65 -0.39 10.59 -8.45
CA SER A 65 0.55 9.48 -8.46
C SER A 65 1.21 9.33 -9.83
N GLY A 66 2.53 9.20 -9.85
CA GLY A 66 3.28 9.00 -11.09
C GLY A 66 3.03 7.65 -11.77
N ILE A 67 2.52 6.65 -11.05
CA ILE A 67 2.27 5.32 -11.63
C ILE A 67 1.17 5.35 -12.71
N PHE A 68 0.20 6.24 -12.57
CA PHE A 68 -0.88 6.37 -13.55
C PHE A 68 -0.53 7.36 -14.69
N ALA A 69 0.50 8.19 -14.53
CA ALA A 69 0.88 9.20 -15.52
C ALA A 69 1.58 8.65 -16.76
N GLY A 70 2.17 7.46 -16.72
CA GLY A 70 2.99 6.85 -17.77
C GLY A 70 2.21 5.98 -18.77
N GLY A 71 0.93 6.25 -19.05
CA GLY A 71 0.08 5.45 -19.94
C GLY A 71 -0.54 4.20 -19.27
N TRP A 72 -0.13 3.88 -18.06
CA TRP A 72 -0.72 2.77 -17.31
C TRP A 72 -2.15 3.08 -16.86
N GLY A 73 -2.47 4.35 -16.61
CA GLY A 73 -3.83 4.82 -16.36
C GLY A 73 -4.78 4.48 -17.51
N ALA A 74 -4.40 4.84 -18.73
CA ALA A 74 -5.17 4.52 -19.94
C ALA A 74 -5.36 3.01 -20.13
N GLN A 75 -4.30 2.21 -19.92
CA GLN A 75 -4.39 0.74 -20.00
C GLN A 75 -5.36 0.15 -18.95
N ARG A 76 -5.33 0.67 -17.72
CA ARG A 76 -6.25 0.22 -16.66
C ARG A 76 -7.68 0.64 -16.93
N ALA A 77 -7.90 1.86 -17.40
CA ALA A 77 -9.20 2.36 -17.81
C ALA A 77 -9.80 1.49 -18.91
N ALA A 78 -9.00 1.15 -19.94
CA ALA A 78 -9.42 0.25 -21.02
C ALA A 78 -9.80 -1.16 -20.50
N VAL A 79 -9.04 -1.73 -19.57
CA VAL A 79 -9.36 -3.03 -18.94
C VAL A 79 -10.71 -2.99 -18.20
N TYR A 80 -11.03 -1.86 -17.60
CA TYR A 80 -12.28 -1.69 -16.85
C TYR A 80 -13.44 -1.17 -17.71
N GLY A 81 -13.18 -0.78 -18.95
CA GLY A 81 -14.21 -0.22 -19.85
C GLY A 81 -14.72 1.15 -19.44
N VAL A 82 -13.87 1.98 -18.83
CA VAL A 82 -14.20 3.34 -18.40
C VAL A 82 -13.27 4.36 -19.05
N PRO A 83 -13.69 5.62 -19.22
CA PRO A 83 -12.80 6.72 -19.60
C PRO A 83 -11.67 6.90 -18.59
N GLU A 84 -10.47 7.33 -19.04
CA GLU A 84 -9.33 7.49 -18.15
C GLU A 84 -9.59 8.53 -17.04
N GLU A 85 -10.29 9.60 -17.36
CA GLU A 85 -10.70 10.65 -16.42
C GLU A 85 -11.67 10.16 -15.33
N GLU A 86 -12.40 9.07 -15.58
CA GLU A 86 -13.31 8.45 -14.62
C GLU A 86 -12.66 7.34 -13.77
N LEU A 87 -11.42 7.01 -14.04
CA LEU A 87 -10.73 5.90 -13.37
C LEU A 87 -10.72 6.05 -11.85
N GLY A 88 -10.49 7.26 -11.32
CA GLY A 88 -10.53 7.53 -9.89
C GLY A 88 -11.90 7.26 -9.28
N ALA A 89 -12.96 7.75 -9.90
CA ALA A 89 -14.33 7.49 -9.49
C ALA A 89 -14.69 6.01 -9.57
N TYR A 90 -14.23 5.30 -10.60
CA TYR A 90 -14.39 3.85 -10.72
C TYR A 90 -13.75 3.10 -9.54
N TYR A 91 -12.51 3.47 -9.16
CA TYR A 91 -11.86 2.88 -7.99
C TYR A 91 -12.66 3.17 -6.71
N ALA A 92 -13.13 4.40 -6.51
CA ALA A 92 -13.91 4.78 -5.35
C ALA A 92 -15.20 3.94 -5.21
N GLN A 93 -15.93 3.73 -6.31
CA GLN A 93 -17.19 2.98 -6.28
C GLN A 93 -17.03 1.51 -5.85
N ARG A 94 -15.85 0.93 -5.99
CA ARG A 94 -15.56 -0.46 -5.55
C ARG A 94 -15.30 -0.57 -4.05
N THR A 95 -15.07 0.54 -3.37
CA THR A 95 -14.75 0.57 -1.94
C THR A 95 -16.02 0.69 -1.08
N LEU A 96 -15.91 0.36 0.21
CA LEU A 96 -17.02 0.52 1.15
C LEU A 96 -17.31 2.00 1.45
N LEU A 97 -16.28 2.83 1.58
CA LEU A 97 -16.44 4.26 1.88
C LEU A 97 -16.82 5.10 0.66
N LYS A 98 -16.81 4.54 -0.56
CA LYS A 98 -17.09 5.26 -1.81
C LYS A 98 -16.22 6.51 -1.99
N ARG A 99 -14.96 6.42 -1.62
CA ARG A 99 -13.99 7.53 -1.67
C ARG A 99 -12.73 7.13 -2.41
N GLU A 100 -12.17 8.10 -3.13
CA GLU A 100 -10.85 7.93 -3.74
C GLU A 100 -9.76 7.91 -2.66
N VAL A 101 -8.74 7.10 -2.90
CA VAL A 101 -7.49 7.16 -2.13
C VAL A 101 -6.56 8.16 -2.80
N LEU A 102 -6.05 9.10 -2.02
CA LEU A 102 -5.15 10.17 -2.46
C LEU A 102 -3.79 10.05 -1.77
N PRO A 103 -2.72 10.67 -2.30
CA PRO A 103 -1.38 10.61 -1.72
C PRO A 103 -1.33 11.01 -0.24
N GLU A 104 -2.09 12.04 0.14
CA GLU A 104 -2.15 12.52 1.53
C GLU A 104 -2.71 11.47 2.51
N HIS A 105 -3.60 10.59 2.06
CA HIS A 105 -4.11 9.50 2.91
C HIS A 105 -3.01 8.44 3.16
N VAL A 106 -2.20 8.16 2.14
CA VAL A 106 -1.04 7.27 2.28
C VAL A 106 0.01 7.89 3.19
N ALA A 107 0.31 9.19 2.99
CA ALA A 107 1.25 9.93 3.82
C ALA A 107 0.83 9.97 5.29
N ALA A 108 -0.47 10.14 5.58
CA ALA A 108 -1.01 10.09 6.94
C ALA A 108 -0.76 8.73 7.61
N ALA A 109 -0.95 7.63 6.89
CA ALA A 109 -0.67 6.29 7.43
C ALA A 109 0.83 6.09 7.71
N VAL A 110 1.71 6.57 6.81
CA VAL A 110 3.17 6.54 7.03
C VAL A 110 3.53 7.36 8.27
N PHE A 111 2.97 8.56 8.40
CA PHE A 111 3.20 9.42 9.57
C PHE A 111 2.85 8.71 10.88
N VAL A 112 1.68 8.10 10.99
CA VAL A 112 1.25 7.37 12.19
C VAL A 112 2.21 6.21 12.52
N LEU A 113 2.75 5.53 11.50
CA LEU A 113 3.72 4.45 11.70
C LEU A 113 5.07 4.94 12.23
N THR A 114 5.45 6.20 11.98
CA THR A 114 6.79 6.74 12.26
C THR A 114 6.81 7.83 13.34
N ALA A 115 5.67 8.37 13.75
CA ALA A 115 5.58 9.49 14.69
C ALA A 115 5.67 9.10 16.18
N GLY A 116 5.80 7.79 16.48
CA GLY A 116 6.01 7.28 17.84
C GLY A 116 4.77 6.68 18.51
N GLU A 117 3.56 7.03 18.09
CA GLU A 117 2.31 6.51 18.68
C GLU A 117 2.21 4.98 18.58
N LEU A 118 2.76 4.40 17.52
CA LEU A 118 2.82 2.96 17.32
C LEU A 118 4.19 2.36 17.63
N SER A 119 4.89 2.88 18.64
CA SER A 119 6.27 2.49 19.00
C SER A 119 6.46 1.00 19.32
N HIS A 120 5.39 0.28 19.65
CA HIS A 120 5.41 -1.17 19.92
C HIS A 120 4.85 -2.01 18.77
N THR A 121 4.79 -1.43 17.54
CA THR A 121 4.23 -2.09 16.36
C THR A 121 5.31 -2.31 15.31
N THR A 122 5.51 -3.57 14.91
CA THR A 122 6.37 -3.97 13.79
C THR A 122 5.75 -5.16 13.05
N GLY A 123 6.01 -5.32 11.76
CA GLY A 123 5.42 -6.38 10.92
C GLY A 123 3.97 -6.12 10.51
N LEU A 124 3.41 -4.94 10.83
CA LEU A 124 2.04 -4.55 10.48
C LEU A 124 1.94 -4.07 9.03
N HIS A 125 0.78 -4.32 8.42
CA HIS A 125 0.34 -3.66 7.19
C HIS A 125 -0.94 -2.88 7.44
N ILE A 126 -0.91 -1.56 7.17
CA ILE A 126 -2.10 -0.69 7.24
C ILE A 126 -2.74 -0.60 5.85
N PRO A 127 -3.99 -1.08 5.65
CA PRO A 127 -4.71 -0.82 4.41
C PRO A 127 -5.11 0.65 4.31
N VAL A 128 -4.85 1.28 3.17
CA VAL A 128 -5.30 2.63 2.81
C VAL A 128 -6.06 2.50 1.49
N ASP A 129 -7.25 1.91 1.54
CA ASP A 129 -7.98 1.43 0.39
C ASP A 129 -9.47 1.79 0.41
N ALA A 130 -9.87 2.64 1.36
CA ALA A 130 -11.27 3.02 1.59
C ALA A 130 -12.22 1.80 1.78
N GLY A 131 -11.67 0.66 2.19
CA GLY A 131 -12.42 -0.56 2.44
C GLY A 131 -12.67 -1.38 1.16
N VAL A 132 -11.63 -1.97 0.58
CA VAL A 132 -11.77 -3.00 -0.46
C VAL A 132 -12.06 -4.34 0.22
N ALA A 133 -13.33 -4.71 0.36
CA ALA A 133 -13.75 -5.89 1.12
C ALA A 133 -13.06 -7.20 0.65
N ALA A 134 -12.81 -7.33 -0.65
CA ALA A 134 -12.11 -8.49 -1.21
C ALA A 134 -10.63 -8.58 -0.82
N ALA A 135 -10.05 -7.50 -0.28
CA ALA A 135 -8.68 -7.45 0.22
C ALA A 135 -8.59 -7.59 1.76
N PHE A 136 -9.70 -7.80 2.45
CA PHE A 136 -9.68 -8.05 3.89
C PHE A 136 -8.96 -9.37 4.16
N LEU A 137 -8.01 -9.35 5.08
CA LEU A 137 -7.36 -10.56 5.56
C LEU A 137 -8.38 -11.43 6.29
N ARG A 138 -8.37 -12.73 5.96
CA ARG A 138 -9.23 -13.75 6.59
C ARG A 138 -8.41 -14.56 7.57
#